data_fc5d1b2d8486a683456c40f48fde53a2
#
_entry.id   fc5d1b2d8486a683456c40f48fde53a2
#
_cell.length_a   1.000
_cell.length_b   1.000
_cell.length_c   1.000
_cell.angle_alpha   90.00
_cell.angle_beta   90.00
_cell.angle_gamma   90.00
#
_symmetry.space_group_name_H-M   'P 1'
#
loop_
_entity.id
_entity.type
_entity.pdbx_description
1 polymer ?
#
loop_
_entity_poly.entity_id
_entity_poly.type
_entity_poly.pdbx_seq_one_letter_code
_entity_poly.pdbx_strand_id
1 'polypeptide(L)'
;LGIKIASLLFKESLILLTGDLGAGKTTFTKGIAKGLNIKDEVNSPTFNILKCYFNKPLNLYHIDAYRLEGVNKENKNIGLEEVIEGDGVCVIEWPMYIEEFIPSSYLKVNITLNNNNSRTIEIESFGKKYDEVICKLKEIIQCIV
;
A
#
# COMPACT_ATOMS: atom_id res chain seq x y z
N LEU A 1 -11.44 -3.37 -5.52
CA LEU A 1 -10.30 -2.80 -6.23
C LEU A 1 -8.98 -3.35 -5.70
N GLY A 2 -8.79 -3.40 -4.38
CA GLY A 2 -7.57 -3.95 -3.79
C GLY A 2 -7.28 -5.39 -4.23
N ILE A 3 -8.30 -6.22 -4.31
CA ILE A 3 -8.17 -7.61 -4.76
C ILE A 3 -7.66 -7.65 -6.21
N LYS A 4 -8.17 -6.79 -7.08
CA LYS A 4 -7.77 -6.73 -8.49
C LYS A 4 -6.34 -6.23 -8.65
N ILE A 5 -5.96 -5.22 -7.89
CA ILE A 5 -4.60 -4.72 -7.89
C ILE A 5 -3.63 -5.80 -7.41
N ALA A 6 -4.01 -6.56 -6.37
CA ALA A 6 -3.18 -7.62 -5.82
C ALA A 6 -2.77 -8.66 -6.88
N SER A 7 -3.67 -8.97 -7.81
CA SER A 7 -3.36 -9.93 -8.89
C SER A 7 -2.26 -9.46 -9.84
N LEU A 8 -1.95 -8.17 -9.83
CA LEU A 8 -0.95 -7.55 -10.69
C LEU A 8 0.36 -7.25 -9.97
N LEU A 9 0.42 -7.50 -8.67
CA LEU A 9 1.60 -7.20 -7.85
C LEU A 9 2.67 -8.29 -8.00
N PHE A 10 3.88 -7.92 -7.68
CA PHE A 10 5.09 -8.73 -7.85
C PHE A 10 5.99 -8.54 -6.63
N LYS A 11 7.06 -9.33 -6.55
CA LYS A 11 8.08 -9.14 -5.53
C LYS A 11 8.63 -7.71 -5.59
N GLU A 12 8.87 -7.13 -4.44
CA GLU A 12 9.36 -5.75 -4.29
C GLU A 12 8.32 -4.68 -4.68
N SER A 13 7.04 -5.05 -4.81
CA SER A 13 5.98 -4.05 -5.06
C SER A 13 5.86 -3.11 -3.87
N LEU A 14 5.76 -1.82 -4.17
CA LEU A 14 5.57 -0.78 -3.16
C LEU A 14 4.33 0.05 -3.51
N ILE A 15 3.42 0.15 -2.55
CA ILE A 15 2.21 0.97 -2.67
C ILE A 15 2.21 2.02 -1.58
N LEU A 16 2.13 3.29 -1.98
CA LEU A 16 1.94 4.41 -1.07
C LEU A 16 0.45 4.74 -1.02
N LEU A 17 -0.12 4.64 0.16
CA LEU A 17 -1.55 4.77 0.38
C LEU A 17 -1.84 6.03 1.18
N THR A 18 -2.52 6.99 0.55
CA THR A 18 -2.87 8.27 1.18
C THR A 18 -4.38 8.46 1.25
N GLY A 19 -4.80 9.33 2.14
CA GLY A 19 -6.21 9.65 2.37
C GLY A 19 -6.44 10.04 3.82
N ASP A 20 -7.54 10.73 4.09
CA ASP A 20 -7.90 11.14 5.44
C ASP A 20 -8.27 9.94 6.31
N LEU A 21 -8.30 10.16 7.63
CA LEU A 21 -8.80 9.15 8.57
C LEU A 21 -10.23 8.75 8.18
N GLY A 22 -10.49 7.45 8.14
CA GLY A 22 -11.80 6.94 7.77
C GLY A 22 -12.09 6.89 6.27
N ALA A 23 -11.12 7.25 5.42
CA ALA A 23 -11.32 7.20 3.96
C ALA A 23 -11.41 5.78 3.38
N GLY A 24 -10.93 4.77 4.12
CA GLY A 24 -10.98 3.37 3.67
C GLY A 24 -9.63 2.77 3.35
N LYS A 25 -8.54 3.34 3.87
CA LYS A 25 -7.18 2.83 3.64
C LYS A 25 -7.00 1.40 4.15
N THR A 26 -7.46 1.12 5.37
CA THR A 26 -7.41 -0.23 5.93
C THR A 26 -8.23 -1.22 5.12
N THR A 27 -9.42 -0.81 4.66
CA THR A 27 -10.28 -1.63 3.80
C THR A 27 -9.58 -1.96 2.48
N PHE A 28 -8.88 -1.00 1.90
CA PHE A 28 -8.09 -1.22 0.69
C PHE A 28 -6.98 -2.24 0.93
N THR A 29 -6.25 -2.10 2.03
CA THR A 29 -5.17 -3.05 2.39
C THR A 29 -5.73 -4.45 2.65
N LYS A 30 -6.90 -4.56 3.28
CA LYS A 30 -7.59 -5.85 3.44
C LYS A 30 -7.91 -6.49 2.09
N GLY A 31 -8.31 -5.69 1.10
CA GLY A 31 -8.54 -6.16 -0.26
C GLY A 31 -7.28 -6.71 -0.91
N ILE A 32 -6.15 -6.03 -0.74
CA ILE A 32 -4.85 -6.51 -1.23
C ILE A 32 -4.49 -7.84 -0.56
N ALA A 33 -4.61 -7.92 0.76
CA ALA A 33 -4.33 -9.14 1.50
C ALA A 33 -5.18 -10.31 1.02
N LYS A 34 -6.47 -10.07 0.82
CA LYS A 34 -7.37 -11.08 0.29
C LYS A 34 -6.96 -11.55 -1.10
N GLY A 35 -6.57 -10.61 -1.96
CA GLY A 35 -6.08 -10.92 -3.31
C GLY A 35 -4.75 -11.70 -3.31
N LEU A 36 -3.94 -11.55 -2.26
CA LEU A 36 -2.70 -12.30 -2.07
C LEU A 36 -2.93 -13.64 -1.34
N ASN A 37 -4.17 -13.98 -1.04
CA ASN A 37 -4.55 -15.20 -0.30
C ASN A 37 -4.02 -15.23 1.15
N ILE A 38 -3.87 -14.07 1.76
CA ILE A 38 -3.53 -13.98 3.18
C ILE A 38 -4.79 -14.23 3.99
N LYS A 39 -4.74 -15.23 4.88
CA LYS A 39 -5.88 -15.65 5.68
C LYS A 39 -5.97 -14.93 7.03
N ASP A 40 -4.89 -14.32 7.45
CA ASP A 40 -4.85 -13.56 8.70
C ASP A 40 -5.71 -12.31 8.60
N GLU A 41 -6.30 -11.90 9.71
CA GLU A 41 -7.05 -10.66 9.77
C GLU A 41 -6.10 -9.47 9.71
N VAL A 42 -6.30 -8.60 8.71
CA VAL A 42 -5.48 -7.40 8.52
C VAL A 42 -6.12 -6.24 9.27
N ASN A 43 -5.38 -5.69 10.23
CA ASN A 43 -5.76 -4.52 11.00
C ASN A 43 -4.74 -3.40 10.78
N SER A 44 -5.15 -2.16 11.08
CA SER A 44 -4.22 -1.03 11.00
C SER A 44 -3.07 -1.21 12.00
N PRO A 45 -1.80 -1.07 11.57
CA PRO A 45 -0.65 -1.20 12.46
C PRO A 45 -0.33 0.10 13.22
N THR A 46 -1.34 0.89 13.57
CA THR A 46 -1.17 2.22 14.18
C THR A 46 -0.29 2.19 15.43
N PHE A 47 -0.40 1.13 16.24
CA PHE A 47 0.39 1.01 17.48
C PHE A 47 1.75 0.36 17.27
N ASN A 48 1.90 -0.44 16.23
CA ASN A 48 3.12 -1.22 15.96
C ASN A 48 3.97 -0.65 14.83
N ILE A 49 3.47 0.32 14.08
CA ILE A 49 4.07 0.93 12.89
C ILE A 49 4.21 -0.08 11.74
N LEU A 50 4.76 -1.24 11.98
CA LEU A 50 4.97 -2.29 10.98
C LEU A 50 4.27 -3.57 11.39
N LYS A 51 3.55 -4.18 10.45
CA LYS A 51 2.98 -5.51 10.62
C LYS A 51 3.32 -6.37 9.40
N CYS A 52 3.83 -7.57 9.65
CA CYS A 52 4.26 -8.50 8.61
C CYS A 52 3.27 -9.66 8.53
N TYR A 53 2.82 -9.95 7.31
CA TYR A 53 1.96 -11.11 7.02
C TYR A 53 2.76 -12.04 6.10
N PHE A 54 3.28 -13.12 6.66
CA PHE A 54 4.10 -14.06 5.91
C PHE A 54 3.20 -15.01 5.13
N ASN A 55 3.41 -15.08 3.82
CA ASN A 55 2.58 -15.83 2.90
C ASN A 55 3.39 -16.25 1.68
N LYS A 56 2.87 -17.20 0.92
CA LYS A 56 3.44 -17.59 -0.38
C LYS A 56 2.39 -17.42 -1.46
N PRO A 57 2.76 -16.95 -2.64
CA PRO A 57 4.13 -16.62 -3.08
C PRO A 57 4.65 -15.26 -2.60
N LEU A 58 3.79 -14.37 -2.06
CA LEU A 58 4.18 -13.02 -1.66
C LEU A 58 3.81 -12.72 -0.22
N ASN A 59 4.76 -12.22 0.54
CA ASN A 59 4.50 -11.63 1.86
C ASN A 59 3.86 -10.26 1.70
N LEU A 60 3.12 -9.81 2.71
CA LEU A 60 2.60 -8.46 2.80
C LEU A 60 3.22 -7.76 4.01
N TYR A 61 3.80 -6.60 3.78
CA TYR A 61 4.32 -5.73 4.83
C TYR A 61 3.47 -4.47 4.87
N HIS A 62 2.82 -4.22 5.99
CA HIS A 62 1.94 -3.07 6.18
C HIS A 62 2.58 -2.10 7.16
N ILE A 63 2.90 -0.89 6.69
CA ILE A 63 3.51 0.18 7.49
C ILE A 63 2.48 1.29 7.66
N ASP A 64 2.33 1.78 8.90
CA ASP A 64 1.59 2.99 9.20
C ASP A 64 2.56 3.98 9.84
N ALA A 65 2.94 5.01 9.10
CA ALA A 65 3.93 5.99 9.51
C ALA A 65 3.34 7.18 10.27
N TYR A 66 2.05 7.16 10.60
CA TYR A 66 1.38 8.30 11.26
C TYR A 66 2.10 8.80 12.51
N ARG A 67 2.59 7.86 13.34
CA ARG A 67 3.29 8.20 14.59
C ARG A 67 4.72 8.67 14.40
N LEU A 68 5.22 8.62 13.17
CA LEU A 68 6.60 9.01 12.87
C LEU A 68 6.72 10.47 12.44
N GLU A 69 5.61 11.22 12.46
CA GLU A 69 5.64 12.67 12.20
C GLU A 69 6.60 13.36 13.17
N GLY A 70 7.56 14.11 12.64
CA GLY A 70 8.51 14.87 13.44
C GLY A 70 9.61 14.04 14.10
N VAL A 71 9.62 12.73 13.94
CA VAL A 71 10.69 11.86 14.46
C VAL A 71 11.89 11.95 13.52
N ASN A 72 13.12 12.02 14.07
CA ASN A 72 14.31 12.10 13.24
C ASN A 72 14.60 10.75 12.55
N LYS A 73 15.39 10.80 11.48
CA LYS A 73 15.67 9.62 10.63
C LYS A 73 16.24 8.43 11.42
N GLU A 74 17.15 8.70 12.35
CA GLU A 74 17.79 7.64 13.14
C GLU A 74 16.79 6.86 13.98
N ASN A 75 15.81 7.56 14.56
CA ASN A 75 14.80 6.96 15.41
C ASN A 75 13.64 6.34 14.61
N LYS A 76 13.47 6.75 13.35
CA LYS A 76 12.47 6.14 12.46
C LYS A 76 12.90 4.78 11.94
N ASN A 77 14.19 4.57 11.74
CA ASN A 77 14.68 3.37 11.08
C ASN A 77 14.71 2.17 12.02
N ILE A 78 13.55 1.56 12.19
CA ILE A 78 13.33 0.35 12.99
C ILE A 78 13.15 -0.86 12.07
N GLY A 79 13.99 -0.98 11.04
CA GLY A 79 13.88 -2.04 10.04
C GLY A 79 13.03 -1.66 8.84
N LEU A 80 12.66 -0.39 8.68
CA LEU A 80 11.79 0.04 7.58
C LEU A 80 12.46 -0.12 6.21
N GLU A 81 13.75 0.20 6.10
CA GLU A 81 14.46 0.07 4.83
C GLU A 81 14.47 -1.37 4.32
N GLU A 82 14.74 -2.34 5.20
CA GLU A 82 14.77 -3.75 4.82
C GLU A 82 13.42 -4.23 4.32
N VAL A 83 12.34 -3.73 4.91
CA VAL A 83 10.98 -4.10 4.54
C VAL A 83 10.57 -3.46 3.22
N ILE A 84 10.86 -2.16 3.05
CA ILE A 84 10.51 -1.41 1.85
C ILE A 84 11.26 -1.94 0.64
N GLU A 85 12.54 -2.31 0.82
CA GLU A 85 13.37 -2.89 -0.24
C GLU A 85 13.28 -4.42 -0.29
N GLY A 86 12.43 -5.00 0.53
CA GLY A 86 12.30 -6.46 0.66
C GLY A 86 11.57 -7.14 -0.48
N ASP A 87 11.43 -8.44 -0.36
CA ASP A 87 10.92 -9.33 -1.41
C ASP A 87 9.41 -9.48 -1.46
N GLY A 88 8.69 -8.82 -0.56
CA GLY A 88 7.23 -8.88 -0.51
C GLY A 88 6.56 -7.66 -1.11
N VAL A 89 5.25 -7.59 -0.91
CA VAL A 89 4.45 -6.40 -1.22
C VAL A 89 4.43 -5.52 0.02
N CYS A 90 4.82 -4.27 -0.14
CA CYS A 90 4.83 -3.29 0.95
C CYS A 90 3.75 -2.24 0.72
N VAL A 91 2.88 -2.02 1.70
CA VAL A 91 1.85 -0.96 1.70
C VAL A 91 2.19 0.02 2.81
N ILE A 92 2.34 1.28 2.46
CA ILE A 92 2.70 2.35 3.41
C ILE A 92 1.56 3.37 3.50
N GLU A 93 1.01 3.53 4.71
CA GLU A 93 0.10 4.63 5.03
C GLU A 93 0.89 5.78 5.64
N TRP A 94 0.49 7.01 5.33
CA TRP A 94 1.16 8.24 5.76
C TRP A 94 2.62 8.30 5.29
N PRO A 95 2.88 8.07 3.97
CA PRO A 95 4.24 7.98 3.47
C PRO A 95 5.04 9.28 3.59
N MET A 96 4.37 10.43 3.70
CA MET A 96 5.02 11.73 3.84
C MET A 96 5.89 11.83 5.09
N TYR A 97 5.67 11.00 6.09
CA TYR A 97 6.47 11.02 7.32
C TYR A 97 7.71 10.15 7.27
N ILE A 98 7.89 9.38 6.19
CA ILE A 98 9.06 8.52 5.97
C ILE A 98 9.61 8.64 4.54
N GLU A 99 9.51 9.83 3.93
CA GLU A 99 9.96 10.06 2.54
C GLU A 99 11.42 9.68 2.31
N GLU A 100 12.27 9.87 3.32
CA GLU A 100 13.69 9.55 3.24
C GLU A 100 13.96 8.06 2.97
N PHE A 101 13.00 7.17 3.22
CA PHE A 101 13.14 5.73 2.99
C PHE A 101 12.47 5.26 1.71
N ILE A 102 11.75 6.13 1.00
CA ILE A 102 10.93 5.74 -0.14
C ILE A 102 11.74 5.86 -1.43
N PRO A 103 11.86 4.76 -2.23
CA PRO A 103 12.53 4.81 -3.52
C PRO A 103 11.71 5.59 -4.55
N SER A 104 12.28 5.76 -5.75
CA SER A 104 11.65 6.53 -6.82
C SER A 104 10.55 5.77 -7.58
N SER A 105 10.46 4.46 -7.42
CA SER A 105 9.48 3.63 -8.14
C SER A 105 8.44 3.06 -7.17
N TYR A 106 7.17 3.36 -7.42
CA TYR A 106 6.06 2.89 -6.59
C TYR A 106 4.72 3.13 -7.27
N LEU A 107 3.68 2.54 -6.73
CA LEU A 107 2.29 2.84 -7.08
C LEU A 107 1.71 3.72 -5.97
N LYS A 108 1.15 4.86 -6.32
CA LYS A 108 0.52 5.75 -5.35
C LYS A 108 -0.99 5.64 -5.47
N VAL A 109 -1.66 5.40 -4.34
CA VAL A 109 -3.12 5.29 -4.27
C VAL A 109 -3.62 6.32 -3.28
N ASN A 110 -4.47 7.24 -3.73
CA ASN A 110 -5.10 8.23 -2.88
C ASN A 110 -6.60 7.97 -2.80
N ILE A 111 -7.14 7.87 -1.59
CA ILE A 111 -8.56 7.61 -1.35
C ILE A 111 -9.19 8.84 -0.72
N THR A 112 -10.22 9.38 -1.37
CA THR A 112 -10.98 10.53 -0.88
C THR A 112 -12.41 10.11 -0.59
N LEU A 113 -12.90 10.43 0.61
CA LEU A 113 -14.30 10.25 0.96
C LEU A 113 -15.11 11.47 0.49
N ASN A 114 -16.08 11.24 -0.36
CA ASN A 114 -16.92 12.30 -0.91
C ASN A 114 -18.14 12.60 0.00
N ASN A 115 -18.79 13.75 -0.22
CA ASN A 115 -19.92 14.18 0.60
C ASN A 115 -21.13 13.24 0.55
N ASN A 116 -21.27 12.47 -0.53
CA ASN A 116 -22.36 11.49 -0.72
C ASN A 116 -22.02 10.08 -0.23
N ASN A 117 -20.99 9.95 0.60
CA ASN A 117 -20.45 8.69 1.11
C ASN A 117 -19.81 7.77 0.04
N SER A 118 -19.68 8.23 -1.19
CA SER A 118 -18.87 7.54 -2.18
C SER A 118 -17.38 7.84 -1.96
N ARG A 119 -16.52 7.07 -2.61
CA ARG A 119 -15.07 7.29 -2.53
C ARG A 119 -14.50 7.46 -3.93
N THR A 120 -13.57 8.40 -4.03
CA THR A 120 -12.76 8.59 -5.23
C THR A 120 -11.39 8.01 -4.99
N ILE A 121 -10.95 7.13 -5.87
CA ILE A 121 -9.63 6.50 -5.78
C ILE A 121 -8.81 6.94 -6.97
N GLU A 122 -7.71 7.62 -6.69
CA GLU A 122 -6.76 8.06 -7.70
C GLU A 122 -5.51 7.21 -7.62
N ILE A 123 -5.08 6.65 -8.75
CA ILE A 123 -3.92 5.77 -8.81
C ILE A 123 -2.92 6.34 -9.79
N GLU A 124 -1.70 6.57 -9.32
CA GLU A 124 -0.59 7.04 -10.14
C GLU A 124 0.57 6.06 -10.09
N SER A 125 1.21 5.86 -11.24
CA SER A 125 2.41 5.02 -11.34
C SER A 125 3.67 5.89 -11.37
N PHE A 126 4.70 5.40 -10.72
CA PHE A 126 6.05 5.95 -10.76
C PHE A 126 7.00 4.80 -11.07
N GLY A 127 7.47 4.75 -12.32
CA GLY A 127 8.33 3.68 -12.82
C GLY A 127 7.61 2.75 -13.80
N LYS A 128 8.38 2.15 -14.71
CA LYS A 128 7.82 1.33 -15.81
C LYS A 128 7.02 0.13 -15.35
N LYS A 129 7.46 -0.54 -14.29
CA LYS A 129 6.75 -1.71 -13.76
C LYS A 129 5.35 -1.34 -13.31
N TYR A 130 5.19 -0.16 -12.73
CA TYR A 130 3.91 0.32 -12.24
C TYR A 130 3.04 0.90 -13.36
N ASP A 131 3.65 1.43 -14.42
CA ASP A 131 2.92 1.81 -15.63
C ASP A 131 2.21 0.61 -16.25
N GLU A 132 2.87 -0.55 -16.26
CA GLU A 132 2.28 -1.80 -16.74
C GLU A 132 1.11 -2.24 -15.84
N VAL A 133 1.24 -2.07 -14.53
CA VAL A 133 0.16 -2.39 -13.57
C VAL A 133 -1.08 -1.56 -13.89
N ILE A 134 -0.92 -0.26 -14.13
CA ILE A 134 -2.04 0.62 -14.46
C ILE A 134 -2.68 0.23 -15.79
N CYS A 135 -1.88 -0.07 -16.82
CA CYS A 135 -2.41 -0.52 -18.10
C CYS A 135 -3.28 -1.78 -17.94
N LYS A 136 -2.78 -2.78 -17.23
CA LYS A 136 -3.50 -4.03 -17.00
C LYS A 136 -4.74 -3.81 -16.13
N LEU A 137 -4.65 -2.94 -15.13
CA LEU A 137 -5.78 -2.61 -14.28
C LEU A 137 -6.92 -1.96 -15.08
N LYS A 138 -6.60 -1.07 -16.00
CA LYS A 138 -7.60 -0.46 -16.89
C LYS A 138 -8.32 -1.51 -17.73
N GLU A 139 -7.59 -2.49 -18.27
CA GLU A 139 -8.18 -3.60 -19.02
C GLU A 139 -9.14 -4.42 -18.17
N ILE A 140 -8.74 -4.75 -16.94
CA ILE A 140 -9.55 -5.52 -15.99
C ILE A 140 -10.85 -4.77 -15.65
N ILE A 141 -10.75 -3.47 -15.39
CA ILE A 141 -11.90 -2.64 -15.03
C ILE A 141 -12.85 -2.50 -16.21
N GLN A 142 -12.33 -2.31 -17.42
CA GLN A 142 -13.15 -2.20 -18.63
C GLN A 142 -13.93 -3.48 -18.94
N CYS A 143 -13.40 -4.63 -18.61
CA CYS A 143 -14.09 -5.91 -18.82
C CYS A 143 -15.29 -6.12 -17.89
N ILE A 144 -15.44 -5.30 -16.85
CA ILE A 144 -16.49 -5.44 -15.83
C ILE A 144 -17.66 -4.49 -16.11
N VAL A 145 -17.45 -3.48 -16.92
CA VAL A 145 -18.49 -2.47 -17.22
C VAL A 145 -19.41 -2.92 -18.34
#